data_fad9de69a2bb595701ca2d382f327e23
#
_entry.id   fad9de69a2bb595701ca2d382f327e23
#
_cell.length_a   1.000
_cell.length_b   1.000
_cell.length_c   1.000
_cell.angle_alpha   90.00
_cell.angle_beta   90.00
_cell.angle_gamma   90.00
#
_symmetry.space_group_name_H-M   'P 1'
#
loop_
_entity.id
_entity.type
_entity.pdbx_description
1 polymer ?
#
loop_
_entity_poly.entity_id
_entity_poly.type
_entity_poly.pdbx_seq_one_letter_code
_entity_poly.pdbx_strand_id
1 'polypeptide(L)'
;GRKLFDILRSLGDTDVEITSNDEVVTLKTAKSKFSLQQLPTNEFPLFEKPDGEQSFNIPQTDLANLLNKTQFAMAQQDVRFYLNGLLLEINPENLNVVGTDGHRLAKTNLTVDKKNINEQCCIVPRKAIQELTRSLSDSKECKVSLVDNQASFAFSSITLTTKLIDGTFPDYNRVIPSETSTNIIL
;
A
#
# COMPACT_ATOMS: atom_id res chain seq x y z
N GLY A 1 10.26 10.78 -14.75
CA GLY A 1 10.90 10.60 -13.42
C GLY A 1 12.23 9.84 -13.48
N ARG A 2 12.27 8.62 -14.07
CA ARG A 2 13.45 7.73 -14.00
C ARG A 2 14.74 8.35 -14.57
N LYS A 3 14.68 8.96 -15.77
CA LYS A 3 15.85 9.63 -16.36
C LYS A 3 16.39 10.77 -15.48
N LEU A 4 15.51 11.56 -14.87
CA LEU A 4 15.90 12.62 -13.93
C LEU A 4 16.65 12.02 -12.72
N PHE A 5 16.11 10.96 -12.15
CA PHE A 5 16.74 10.25 -11.03
C PHE A 5 18.12 9.70 -11.40
N ASP A 6 18.25 9.04 -12.57
CA ASP A 6 19.51 8.47 -13.04
C ASP A 6 20.58 9.54 -13.25
N ILE A 7 20.19 10.71 -13.82
CA ILE A 7 21.09 11.86 -14.00
C ILE A 7 21.56 12.38 -12.63
N LEU A 8 20.62 12.68 -11.73
CA LEU A 8 20.96 13.21 -10.40
C LEU A 8 21.87 12.23 -9.63
N ARG A 9 21.62 10.95 -9.72
CA ARG A 9 22.47 9.92 -9.10
C ARG A 9 23.87 9.86 -9.69
N SER A 10 24.02 10.16 -10.98
CA SER A 10 25.33 10.12 -11.67
C SER A 10 26.18 11.36 -11.41
N LEU A 11 25.58 12.47 -10.99
CA LEU A 11 26.29 13.74 -10.79
C LEU A 11 27.11 13.79 -9.49
N GLY A 12 26.87 12.89 -8.53
CA GLY A 12 27.53 12.91 -7.23
C GLY A 12 27.17 14.13 -6.40
N ASP A 13 28.06 14.53 -5.51
CA ASP A 13 27.87 15.66 -4.59
C ASP A 13 28.23 16.99 -5.31
N THR A 14 27.24 17.59 -5.96
CA THR A 14 27.39 18.86 -6.69
C THR A 14 26.06 19.64 -6.70
N ASP A 15 26.16 20.96 -6.74
CA ASP A 15 24.99 21.81 -6.86
C ASP A 15 24.35 21.64 -8.24
N VAL A 16 23.03 21.48 -8.27
CA VAL A 16 22.23 21.32 -9.49
C VAL A 16 21.16 22.39 -9.53
N GLU A 17 21.23 23.25 -10.55
CA GLU A 17 20.16 24.18 -10.88
C GLU A 17 19.15 23.48 -11.77
N ILE A 18 17.87 23.47 -11.36
CA ILE A 18 16.77 22.88 -12.13
C ILE A 18 15.83 23.99 -12.55
N THR A 19 15.69 24.15 -13.85
CA THR A 19 14.73 25.09 -14.47
C THR A 19 13.75 24.35 -15.33
N SER A 20 12.48 24.76 -15.33
CA SER A 20 11.42 24.16 -16.13
C SER A 20 10.68 25.24 -16.92
N ASN A 21 10.36 24.92 -18.16
CA ASN A 21 9.35 25.59 -18.95
C ASN A 21 8.26 24.57 -19.34
N ASP A 22 7.30 24.96 -20.17
CA ASP A 22 6.15 24.10 -20.50
C ASP A 22 6.52 22.76 -21.20
N GLU A 23 7.69 22.69 -21.82
CA GLU A 23 8.09 21.53 -22.63
C GLU A 23 9.34 20.82 -22.11
N VAL A 24 10.22 21.53 -21.41
CA VAL A 24 11.57 21.05 -21.11
C VAL A 24 11.99 21.37 -19.68
N VAL A 25 12.49 20.35 -19.00
CA VAL A 25 13.24 20.52 -17.75
C VAL A 25 14.72 20.53 -18.06
N THR A 26 15.41 21.58 -17.65
CA THR A 26 16.86 21.71 -17.79
C THR A 26 17.52 21.52 -16.43
N LEU A 27 18.50 20.62 -16.36
CA LEU A 27 19.41 20.49 -15.22
C LEU A 27 20.78 21.06 -15.62
N LYS A 28 21.31 21.94 -14.81
CA LYS A 28 22.60 22.56 -15.03
C LYS A 28 23.49 22.43 -13.81
N THR A 29 24.71 22.04 -14.03
CA THR A 29 25.80 22.06 -13.06
C THR A 29 26.93 22.93 -13.57
N ALA A 30 27.98 23.14 -12.78
CA ALA A 30 29.17 23.88 -13.23
C ALA A 30 29.81 23.26 -14.49
N LYS A 31 29.65 21.97 -14.74
CA LYS A 31 30.35 21.26 -15.83
C LYS A 31 29.43 20.60 -16.85
N SER A 32 28.13 20.53 -16.58
CA SER A 32 27.19 19.77 -17.43
C SER A 32 25.83 20.43 -17.53
N LYS A 33 25.17 20.23 -18.68
CA LYS A 33 23.79 20.66 -18.92
C LYS A 33 23.01 19.50 -19.54
N PHE A 34 21.85 19.19 -18.96
CA PHE A 34 20.94 18.17 -19.46
C PHE A 34 19.58 18.82 -19.74
N SER A 35 18.94 18.38 -20.81
CA SER A 35 17.59 18.80 -21.18
C SER A 35 16.70 17.58 -21.30
N LEU A 36 15.59 17.56 -20.58
CA LEU A 36 14.62 16.47 -20.56
C LEU A 36 13.27 16.99 -21.04
N GLN A 37 12.67 16.33 -22.02
CA GLN A 37 11.29 16.61 -22.37
C GLN A 37 10.38 16.23 -21.21
N GLN A 38 9.41 17.08 -20.92
CA GLN A 38 8.37 16.82 -19.93
C GLN A 38 7.02 16.58 -20.61
N LEU A 39 6.15 15.88 -19.91
CA LEU A 39 4.75 15.76 -20.28
C LEU A 39 3.95 16.91 -19.65
N PRO A 40 2.87 17.35 -20.28
CA PRO A 40 1.99 18.36 -19.72
C PRO A 40 1.48 17.94 -18.33
N THR A 41 1.50 18.87 -17.38
CA THR A 41 1.10 18.58 -15.99
C THR A 41 -0.38 18.21 -15.85
N ASN A 42 -1.23 18.69 -16.74
CA ASN A 42 -2.65 18.35 -16.80
C ASN A 42 -2.94 16.91 -17.23
N GLU A 43 -1.97 16.22 -17.82
CA GLU A 43 -2.07 14.80 -18.16
C GLU A 43 -1.66 13.88 -17.01
N PHE A 44 -1.12 14.45 -15.92
CA PHE A 44 -0.74 13.65 -14.76
C PHE A 44 -2.02 13.20 -14.02
N PRO A 45 -2.21 11.88 -13.83
CA PRO A 45 -3.41 11.38 -13.15
C PRO A 45 -3.37 11.81 -11.68
N LEU A 46 -4.30 12.69 -11.32
CA LEU A 46 -4.52 13.07 -9.93
C LEU A 46 -5.57 12.11 -9.35
N PHE A 47 -5.25 11.49 -8.23
CA PHE A 47 -6.26 10.86 -7.40
C PHE A 47 -6.88 11.94 -6.52
N GLU A 48 -8.18 12.09 -6.59
CA GLU A 48 -8.89 12.88 -5.60
C GLU A 48 -8.61 12.26 -4.23
N LYS A 49 -8.32 13.11 -3.25
CA LYS A 49 -8.16 12.62 -1.88
C LYS A 49 -9.51 12.06 -1.46
N PRO A 50 -9.59 10.79 -1.13
CA PRO A 50 -10.83 10.28 -0.59
C PRO A 50 -11.05 10.93 0.78
N ASP A 51 -11.91 11.95 0.84
CA ASP A 51 -12.48 12.41 2.11
C ASP A 51 -13.51 11.36 2.51
N GLY A 52 -13.02 10.28 3.12
CA GLY A 52 -13.83 9.12 3.39
C GLY A 52 -14.69 9.27 4.62
N GLU A 53 -15.91 8.84 4.47
CA GLU A 53 -16.87 8.67 5.57
C GLU A 53 -16.34 7.70 6.63
N GLN A 54 -15.41 6.81 6.26
CA GLN A 54 -14.82 5.84 7.17
C GLN A 54 -13.30 5.97 7.20
N SER A 55 -12.79 6.43 8.31
CA SER A 55 -11.35 6.48 8.55
C SER A 55 -11.03 6.09 9.99
N PHE A 56 -9.88 5.47 10.17
CA PHE A 56 -9.36 5.11 11.47
C PHE A 56 -7.84 5.25 11.54
N ASN A 57 -7.33 5.38 12.75
CA ASN A 57 -5.91 5.40 13.00
C ASN A 57 -5.44 4.04 13.52
N ILE A 58 -4.25 3.64 13.09
CA ILE A 58 -3.56 2.44 13.54
C ILE A 58 -2.06 2.78 13.71
N PRO A 59 -1.38 2.31 14.77
CA PRO A 59 0.06 2.46 14.87
C PRO A 59 0.76 1.86 13.65
N GLN A 60 1.73 2.59 13.09
CA GLN A 60 2.46 2.13 11.90
C GLN A 60 3.13 0.78 12.13
N THR A 61 3.65 0.55 13.33
CA THR A 61 4.27 -0.72 13.75
C THR A 61 3.29 -1.88 13.69
N ASP A 62 2.06 -1.68 14.12
CA ASP A 62 1.03 -2.73 14.12
C ASP A 62 0.58 -3.04 12.70
N LEU A 63 0.34 -2.00 11.89
CA LEU A 63 0.03 -2.19 10.48
C LEU A 63 1.16 -2.93 9.73
N ALA A 64 2.41 -2.51 9.94
CA ALA A 64 3.57 -3.17 9.35
C ALA A 64 3.67 -4.64 9.78
N ASN A 65 3.42 -4.96 11.05
CA ASN A 65 3.41 -6.33 11.56
C ASN A 65 2.31 -7.18 10.90
N LEU A 66 1.09 -6.65 10.77
CA LEU A 66 -0.01 -7.34 10.10
C LEU A 66 0.36 -7.67 8.64
N LEU A 67 0.87 -6.67 7.90
CA LEU A 67 1.25 -6.83 6.51
C LEU A 67 2.42 -7.82 6.34
N ASN A 68 3.45 -7.73 7.17
CA ASN A 68 4.62 -8.63 7.11
C ASN A 68 4.24 -10.10 7.38
N LYS A 69 3.29 -10.34 8.28
CA LYS A 69 2.83 -11.69 8.61
C LYS A 69 1.96 -12.35 7.54
N THR A 70 1.48 -11.60 6.54
CA THR A 70 0.51 -12.10 5.57
C THR A 70 0.92 -11.91 4.11
N GLN A 71 1.73 -10.90 3.79
CA GLN A 71 2.05 -10.53 2.40
C GLN A 71 2.73 -11.64 1.59
N PHE A 72 3.47 -12.53 2.24
CA PHE A 72 4.17 -13.64 1.57
C PHE A 72 3.21 -14.68 0.96
N ALA A 73 1.98 -14.75 1.48
CA ALA A 73 0.96 -15.69 1.02
C ALA A 73 0.12 -15.16 -0.16
N MET A 74 0.24 -13.87 -0.52
CA MET A 74 -0.43 -13.34 -1.71
C MET A 74 0.03 -14.03 -2.99
N ALA A 75 -0.88 -14.24 -3.93
CA ALA A 75 -0.54 -14.64 -5.29
C ALA A 75 0.27 -13.56 -6.02
N GLN A 76 0.94 -13.97 -7.09
CA GLN A 76 1.66 -13.07 -7.99
C GLN A 76 1.28 -13.37 -9.43
N GLN A 77 0.64 -12.40 -10.09
CA GLN A 77 0.18 -12.53 -11.48
C GLN A 77 -0.75 -13.74 -11.72
N ASP A 78 -1.58 -14.08 -10.72
CA ASP A 78 -2.60 -15.12 -10.87
C ASP A 78 -3.77 -14.56 -11.68
N VAL A 79 -4.37 -15.42 -12.52
CA VAL A 79 -5.58 -15.10 -13.29
C VAL A 79 -6.78 -14.79 -12.39
N ARG A 80 -6.79 -15.35 -11.20
CA ARG A 80 -7.71 -15.01 -10.11
C ARG A 80 -7.21 -13.72 -9.44
N PHE A 81 -7.45 -12.60 -10.10
CA PHE A 81 -6.87 -11.29 -9.74
C PHE A 81 -7.15 -10.88 -8.28
N TYR A 82 -8.25 -11.33 -7.68
CA TYR A 82 -8.57 -11.08 -6.27
C TYR A 82 -7.58 -11.73 -5.28
N LEU A 83 -6.75 -12.70 -5.71
CA LEU A 83 -5.67 -13.26 -4.90
C LEU A 83 -4.36 -12.46 -4.96
N ASN A 84 -4.24 -11.52 -5.91
CA ASN A 84 -3.05 -10.67 -6.07
C ASN A 84 -3.02 -9.49 -5.09
N GLY A 85 -3.64 -9.63 -3.94
CA GLY A 85 -3.71 -8.63 -2.87
C GLY A 85 -3.97 -9.26 -1.51
N LEU A 86 -4.02 -8.41 -0.48
CA LEU A 86 -4.45 -8.80 0.87
C LEU A 86 -5.90 -8.39 1.08
N LEU A 87 -6.70 -9.31 1.61
CA LEU A 87 -8.00 -8.99 2.17
C LEU A 87 -7.80 -8.28 3.50
N LEU A 88 -8.42 -7.13 3.67
CA LEU A 88 -8.60 -6.43 4.93
C LEU A 88 -10.09 -6.50 5.31
N GLU A 89 -10.39 -7.15 6.42
CA GLU A 89 -11.71 -7.15 7.02
C GLU A 89 -11.67 -6.26 8.26
N ILE A 90 -12.43 -5.21 8.21
CA ILE A 90 -12.48 -4.17 9.23
C ILE A 90 -13.84 -4.25 9.90
N ASN A 91 -13.84 -4.36 11.20
CA ASN A 91 -15.03 -4.24 12.02
C ASN A 91 -14.72 -3.45 13.31
N PRO A 92 -15.71 -3.09 14.14
CA PRO A 92 -15.50 -2.27 15.33
C PRO A 92 -14.48 -2.84 16.33
N GLU A 93 -14.31 -4.15 16.38
CA GLU A 93 -13.48 -4.83 17.37
C GLU A 93 -12.13 -5.32 16.81
N ASN A 94 -12.10 -5.65 15.50
CA ASN A 94 -10.96 -6.33 14.90
C ASN A 94 -10.63 -5.80 13.51
N LEU A 95 -9.35 -5.80 13.19
CA LEU A 95 -8.82 -5.73 11.83
C LEU A 95 -8.19 -7.08 11.50
N ASN A 96 -8.81 -7.84 10.60
CA ASN A 96 -8.24 -9.06 10.06
C ASN A 96 -7.52 -8.78 8.76
N VAL A 97 -6.37 -9.40 8.58
CA VAL A 97 -5.61 -9.34 7.32
C VAL A 97 -5.34 -10.76 6.85
N VAL A 98 -5.73 -11.05 5.60
CA VAL A 98 -5.63 -12.40 5.04
C VAL A 98 -4.98 -12.35 3.67
N GLY A 99 -4.03 -13.26 3.45
CA GLY A 99 -3.42 -13.51 2.14
C GLY A 99 -3.50 -14.99 1.78
N THR A 100 -3.76 -15.30 0.52
CA THR A 100 -3.69 -16.65 -0.02
C THR A 100 -3.37 -16.65 -1.51
N ASP A 101 -2.72 -17.70 -1.98
CA ASP A 101 -2.51 -18.00 -3.40
C ASP A 101 -3.27 -19.27 -3.84
N GLY A 102 -4.12 -19.81 -2.95
CA GLY A 102 -4.85 -21.05 -3.16
C GLY A 102 -4.10 -22.32 -2.74
N HIS A 103 -2.81 -22.24 -2.40
CA HIS A 103 -1.98 -23.34 -1.90
C HIS A 103 -1.58 -23.17 -0.45
N ARG A 104 -1.45 -21.92 -0.01
CA ARG A 104 -1.14 -21.53 1.36
C ARG A 104 -1.99 -20.34 1.77
N LEU A 105 -2.19 -20.19 3.05
CA LEU A 105 -2.98 -19.10 3.63
C LEU A 105 -2.23 -18.54 4.84
N ALA A 106 -2.19 -17.23 4.95
CA ALA A 106 -1.74 -16.53 6.14
C ALA A 106 -2.85 -15.60 6.62
N LYS A 107 -3.19 -15.69 7.90
CA LYS A 107 -4.17 -14.83 8.57
C LYS A 107 -3.57 -14.25 9.83
N THR A 108 -3.80 -13.00 10.06
CA THR A 108 -3.46 -12.32 11.31
C THR A 108 -4.56 -11.33 11.66
N ASN A 109 -4.65 -10.98 12.93
CA ASN A 109 -5.61 -10.00 13.39
C ASN A 109 -4.99 -9.05 14.41
N LEU A 110 -5.62 -7.90 14.53
CA LEU A 110 -5.38 -6.92 15.58
C LEU A 110 -6.72 -6.54 16.20
N THR A 111 -6.82 -6.64 17.51
CA THR A 111 -7.97 -6.12 18.24
C THR A 111 -7.89 -4.60 18.27
N VAL A 112 -8.94 -3.94 17.82
CA VAL A 112 -9.06 -2.48 17.76
C VAL A 112 -10.37 -2.09 18.42
N ASP A 113 -10.36 -1.10 19.30
CA ASP A 113 -11.59 -0.53 19.88
C ASP A 113 -11.98 0.72 19.08
N LYS A 114 -12.83 0.52 18.07
CA LYS A 114 -13.23 1.59 17.14
C LYS A 114 -14.73 1.62 16.94
N LYS A 115 -15.43 2.24 17.88
CA LYS A 115 -16.89 2.26 17.98
C LYS A 115 -17.67 2.87 16.81
N ASN A 116 -16.98 3.51 15.84
CA ASN A 116 -17.62 4.26 14.75
C ASN A 116 -17.24 3.73 13.35
N ILE A 117 -16.80 2.48 13.23
CA ILE A 117 -16.47 1.88 11.94
C ILE A 117 -17.54 0.84 11.60
N ASN A 118 -18.13 0.96 10.42
CA ASN A 118 -18.97 -0.08 9.87
C ASN A 118 -18.13 -1.26 9.39
N GLU A 119 -18.71 -2.45 9.41
CA GLU A 119 -18.05 -3.62 8.84
C GLU A 119 -17.79 -3.41 7.35
N GLN A 120 -16.55 -3.64 6.96
CA GLN A 120 -16.10 -3.43 5.59
C GLN A 120 -15.00 -4.41 5.22
N CYS A 121 -15.08 -4.93 3.99
CA CYS A 121 -14.07 -5.81 3.42
C CYS A 121 -13.49 -5.15 2.16
N CYS A 122 -12.18 -5.16 2.02
CA CYS A 122 -11.53 -4.66 0.82
C CYS A 122 -10.25 -5.47 0.50
N ILE A 123 -9.92 -5.52 -0.80
CA ILE A 123 -8.70 -6.20 -1.25
C ILE A 123 -7.70 -5.16 -1.71
N VAL A 124 -6.64 -5.00 -0.93
CA VAL A 124 -5.55 -4.05 -1.22
C VAL A 124 -4.53 -4.71 -2.15
N PRO A 125 -4.22 -4.12 -3.32
CA PRO A 125 -3.32 -4.71 -4.30
C PRO A 125 -1.91 -4.95 -3.74
N ARG A 126 -1.28 -6.05 -4.20
CA ARG A 126 0.09 -6.45 -3.82
C ARG A 126 1.10 -5.31 -3.89
N LYS A 127 1.05 -4.49 -4.95
CA LYS A 127 1.99 -3.38 -5.12
C LYS A 127 1.84 -2.35 -4.00
N ALA A 128 0.62 -1.99 -3.63
CA ALA A 128 0.36 -1.07 -2.53
C ALA A 128 0.84 -1.64 -1.18
N ILE A 129 0.59 -2.93 -0.93
CA ILE A 129 1.08 -3.62 0.27
C ILE A 129 2.60 -3.58 0.36
N GLN A 130 3.31 -3.85 -0.74
CA GLN A 130 4.77 -3.81 -0.77
C GLN A 130 5.33 -2.41 -0.51
N GLU A 131 4.71 -1.36 -1.07
CA GLU A 131 5.14 0.02 -0.81
C GLU A 131 4.82 0.46 0.63
N LEU A 132 3.65 0.07 1.17
CA LEU A 132 3.33 0.30 2.58
C LEU A 132 4.37 -0.36 3.50
N THR A 133 4.61 -1.66 3.33
CA THR A 133 5.56 -2.41 4.15
C THR A 133 6.96 -1.80 4.13
N ARG A 134 7.37 -1.24 2.99
CA ARG A 134 8.67 -0.59 2.82
C ARG A 134 8.74 0.79 3.47
N SER A 135 7.62 1.49 3.56
CA SER A 135 7.55 2.89 3.97
C SER A 135 7.11 3.09 5.43
N LEU A 136 6.40 2.11 6.00
CA LEU A 136 6.00 2.13 7.41
C LEU A 136 7.21 1.81 8.29
N SER A 137 7.67 2.74 9.09
CA SER A 137 8.91 2.59 9.87
C SER A 137 8.87 3.21 11.26
N ASP A 138 7.81 3.95 11.61
CA ASP A 138 7.76 4.78 12.81
C ASP A 138 6.69 4.28 13.79
N SER A 139 6.83 4.63 15.07
CA SER A 139 5.83 4.38 16.11
C SER A 139 4.61 5.31 16.05
N LYS A 140 4.55 6.21 15.07
CA LYS A 140 3.44 7.14 14.86
C LYS A 140 2.23 6.43 14.25
N GLU A 141 1.11 7.16 14.26
CA GLU A 141 -0.14 6.69 13.66
C GLU A 141 -0.10 6.71 12.12
N CYS A 142 -0.79 5.74 11.52
CA CYS A 142 -1.21 5.74 10.13
C CYS A 142 -2.72 5.93 10.09
N LYS A 143 -3.21 6.96 9.40
CA LYS A 143 -4.63 7.13 9.13
C LYS A 143 -4.99 6.32 7.89
N VAL A 144 -5.87 5.35 8.07
CA VAL A 144 -6.45 4.55 6.98
C VAL A 144 -7.81 5.13 6.65
N SER A 145 -8.06 5.42 5.39
CA SER A 145 -9.34 5.91 4.88
C SER A 145 -9.81 5.05 3.72
N LEU A 146 -11.07 4.63 3.75
CA LEU A 146 -11.69 3.83 2.71
C LEU A 146 -12.85 4.60 2.11
N VAL A 147 -12.85 4.74 0.80
CA VAL A 147 -13.91 5.40 0.03
C VAL A 147 -14.14 4.64 -1.26
N ASP A 148 -15.37 4.21 -1.50
CA ASP A 148 -15.75 3.48 -2.69
C ASP A 148 -14.78 2.32 -3.00
N ASN A 149 -14.05 2.44 -4.10
CA ASN A 149 -13.07 1.46 -4.54
C ASN A 149 -11.61 1.90 -4.29
N GLN A 150 -11.36 2.80 -3.36
CA GLN A 150 -10.04 3.31 -3.04
C GLN A 150 -9.71 3.18 -1.56
N ALA A 151 -8.44 2.91 -1.26
CA ALA A 151 -7.87 3.00 0.07
C ALA A 151 -6.76 4.05 0.10
N SER A 152 -6.73 4.84 1.15
CA SER A 152 -5.69 5.83 1.40
C SER A 152 -5.04 5.57 2.77
N PHE A 153 -3.73 5.63 2.80
CA PHE A 153 -2.89 5.43 3.98
C PHE A 153 -2.03 6.68 4.15
N ALA A 154 -2.34 7.48 5.17
CA ALA A 154 -1.59 8.70 5.47
C ALA A 154 -0.75 8.51 6.74
N PHE A 155 0.55 8.65 6.60
CA PHE A 155 1.52 8.49 7.68
C PHE A 155 2.74 9.37 7.46
N SER A 156 3.27 9.94 8.53
CA SER A 156 4.39 10.90 8.47
C SER A 156 4.09 12.04 7.46
N SER A 157 4.89 12.19 6.42
CA SER A 157 4.70 13.14 5.32
C SER A 157 4.20 12.47 4.02
N ILE A 158 3.79 11.20 4.09
CA ILE A 158 3.42 10.38 2.92
C ILE A 158 1.91 10.11 2.98
N THR A 159 1.27 10.20 1.82
CA THR A 159 -0.06 9.64 1.58
C THR A 159 0.02 8.70 0.40
N LEU A 160 -0.25 7.41 0.65
CA LEU A 160 -0.35 6.40 -0.39
C LEU A 160 -1.82 6.12 -0.66
N THR A 161 -2.27 6.39 -1.88
CA THR A 161 -3.63 6.08 -2.34
C THR A 161 -3.58 5.00 -3.40
N THR A 162 -4.45 4.02 -3.30
CA THR A 162 -4.55 2.90 -4.26
C THR A 162 -6.00 2.58 -4.57
N LYS A 163 -6.26 2.16 -5.80
CA LYS A 163 -7.53 1.50 -6.12
C LYS A 163 -7.54 0.11 -5.50
N LEU A 164 -8.68 -0.28 -4.99
CA LEU A 164 -8.93 -1.62 -4.47
C LEU A 164 -9.13 -2.61 -5.62
N ILE A 165 -8.87 -3.88 -5.37
CA ILE A 165 -9.18 -4.94 -6.32
C ILE A 165 -10.67 -5.22 -6.21
N ASP A 166 -11.38 -5.10 -7.32
CA ASP A 166 -12.79 -5.46 -7.42
C ASP A 166 -12.90 -6.98 -7.53
N GLY A 167 -13.74 -7.60 -6.70
CA GLY A 167 -13.94 -9.04 -6.69
C GLY A 167 -14.25 -9.59 -5.30
N THR A 168 -14.65 -10.86 -5.27
CA THR A 168 -14.96 -11.56 -4.03
C THR A 168 -13.79 -12.42 -3.61
N PHE A 169 -13.22 -12.14 -2.44
CA PHE A 169 -12.19 -13.00 -1.85
C PHE A 169 -12.81 -14.33 -1.42
N PRO A 170 -12.10 -15.46 -1.60
CA PRO A 170 -12.61 -16.78 -1.20
C PRO A 170 -12.95 -16.83 0.28
N ASP A 171 -13.99 -17.60 0.63
CA ASP A 171 -14.31 -17.93 2.03
C ASP A 171 -13.21 -18.79 2.64
N TYR A 172 -12.21 -18.12 3.19
CA TYR A 172 -11.02 -18.75 3.76
C TYR A 172 -11.31 -19.52 5.05
N ASN A 173 -12.44 -19.25 5.72
CA ASN A 173 -12.79 -19.96 6.95
C ASN A 173 -13.06 -21.44 6.69
N ARG A 174 -13.47 -21.80 5.47
CA ARG A 174 -13.71 -23.21 5.09
C ARG A 174 -12.43 -24.04 4.97
N VAL A 175 -11.28 -23.39 4.78
CA VAL A 175 -10.01 -24.11 4.61
C VAL A 175 -9.15 -24.09 5.87
N ILE A 176 -9.54 -23.34 6.89
CA ILE A 176 -8.89 -23.34 8.20
C ILE A 176 -9.43 -24.55 8.99
N PRO A 177 -8.57 -25.52 9.39
CA PRO A 177 -9.00 -26.65 10.19
C PRO A 177 -9.60 -26.20 11.52
N SER A 178 -10.80 -26.69 11.84
CA SER A 178 -11.45 -26.45 13.13
C SER A 178 -10.86 -27.30 14.25
N GLU A 179 -10.33 -28.48 13.89
CA GLU A 179 -9.68 -29.40 14.81
C GLU A 179 -8.34 -29.87 14.24
N THR A 180 -7.35 -29.98 15.09
CA THR A 180 -6.04 -30.55 14.75
C THR A 180 -5.80 -31.79 15.61
N SER A 181 -5.39 -32.90 15.00
CA SER A 181 -5.10 -34.13 15.71
C SER A 181 -3.81 -34.12 16.53
N THR A 182 -2.95 -33.12 16.25
CA THR A 182 -1.63 -33.00 16.90
C THR A 182 -1.35 -31.54 17.22
N ASN A 183 -1.03 -31.27 18.48
CA ASN A 183 -0.56 -29.96 18.95
C ASN A 183 0.96 -30.01 19.20
N ILE A 184 1.70 -29.10 18.64
CA ILE A 184 3.13 -28.92 18.90
C ILE A 184 3.28 -27.60 19.66
N ILE A 185 3.87 -27.67 20.85
CA ILE A 185 4.25 -26.50 21.64
C ILE A 185 5.75 -26.28 21.39
N LEU A 186 6.10 -25.10 20.85
CA LEU A 186 7.48 -24.68 20.57
C LEU A 186 7.93 -23.70 21.65
#